data_e00a47a6681df57e6090b53c86fcc9c4
#
_entry.id   e00a47a6681df57e6090b53c86fcc9c4
#
_cell.length_a   1.000
_cell.length_b   1.000
_cell.length_c   1.000
_cell.angle_alpha   90.00
_cell.angle_beta   90.00
_cell.angle_gamma   90.00
#
_symmetry.space_group_name_H-M   'P 1'
#
loop_
_entity.id
_entity.type
_entity.pdbx_description
1 polymer ?
#
loop_
_entity_poly.entity_id
_entity_poly.type
_entity_poly.pdbx_seq_one_letter_code
_entity_poly.pdbx_strand_id
1 'polypeptide(L)'
;MHPARIPREYWRQRFQLAKAMGLNTVSFCVFWNAHEEEEGKFDFKSSELDIDEYLQIAKEEGLWVFLRPGPYVCSEWDLGGLPWWLLRTPDIKLRCSDPRFTQPVERYFHQLAKVVRPHAVDNGGPILLVQIENEYGSYPRRDHDYLVWLRDLWVKEGIRGPFITADGAAEHYLQGVTIPGVAIGLDPGENDAQFALARKMNPGVPVMSTETYPGWLRHWGEGWWAPRDVSGLLKLYMDTRKSFNLYMFHGGTTFGFHAGANGDKHDLTSYDFAAPVNEQGRPTPAYYAYRKQLASYLPAGQSLPEVPAVIPTMEIPSIRLERWSGLWEQLPRPVFSEQPQCFEALGQNQGFVLYRTRIPAGVSGKLSATRHGDPTIYVEGVPTQDLDIPARDKETTLEILVQAMGHINFLIEMEGDRKGLLGTVKVGGTVLMDWEMFCFPLKSDWVTSLRKTSPAPGRMGGIFKGEFKLDTMADTYLDLSNYKKGVLWVNGRNLGYHWSARGPQYRLYCPGPWLKKGVNTIVVLDTELTEPQPVTGSDSAVTTARTLACSRSG
;
A
#
# COMPACT_ATOMS: atom_id res chain seq x y z
N MET A 1 2.98 3.75 12.47
CA MET A 1 2.85 2.33 12.09
C MET A 1 1.38 1.98 11.91
N HIS A 2 1.02 1.27 10.86
CA HIS A 2 -0.37 1.08 10.43
C HIS A 2 -0.83 -0.36 10.69
N PRO A 3 -2.00 -0.61 11.34
CA PRO A 3 -2.46 -1.96 11.64
C PRO A 3 -2.55 -2.85 10.40
N ALA A 4 -3.06 -2.36 9.28
CA ALA A 4 -3.19 -3.11 8.04
C ALA A 4 -1.86 -3.60 7.40
N ARG A 5 -0.71 -3.09 7.86
CA ARG A 5 0.64 -3.50 7.45
C ARG A 5 1.35 -4.43 8.43
N ILE A 6 0.68 -4.79 9.52
CA ILE A 6 1.27 -5.56 10.62
C ILE A 6 0.33 -6.71 10.96
N PRO A 7 0.80 -7.97 10.98
CA PRO A 7 -0.03 -9.07 11.47
C PRO A 7 -0.63 -8.76 12.84
N ARG A 8 -1.92 -9.01 13.01
CA ARG A 8 -2.67 -8.68 14.23
C ARG A 8 -1.99 -9.19 15.51
N GLU A 9 -1.44 -10.41 15.45
CA GLU A 9 -0.78 -11.07 16.57
C GLU A 9 0.49 -10.33 17.03
N TYR A 10 1.03 -9.43 16.21
CA TYR A 10 2.25 -8.68 16.48
C TYR A 10 2.02 -7.24 16.93
N TRP A 11 0.79 -6.74 16.93
CA TRP A 11 0.47 -5.36 17.31
C TRP A 11 1.01 -4.98 18.68
N ARG A 12 0.78 -5.82 19.70
CA ARG A 12 1.24 -5.57 21.07
C ARG A 12 2.77 -5.46 21.15
N GLN A 13 3.48 -6.37 20.50
CA GLN A 13 4.95 -6.34 20.49
C GLN A 13 5.47 -5.05 19.81
N ARG A 14 4.81 -4.57 18.75
CA ARG A 14 5.18 -3.29 18.09
C ARG A 14 4.94 -2.08 19.00
N PHE A 15 3.87 -2.07 19.77
CA PHE A 15 3.62 -1.02 20.76
C PHE A 15 4.66 -1.05 21.90
N GLN A 16 5.01 -2.23 22.37
CA GLN A 16 6.07 -2.40 23.37
C GLN A 16 7.43 -1.93 22.85
N LEU A 17 7.75 -2.17 21.58
CA LEU A 17 8.96 -1.61 20.95
C LEU A 17 8.93 -0.07 20.93
N ALA A 18 7.81 0.54 20.58
CA ALA A 18 7.69 2.00 20.59
C ALA A 18 7.91 2.57 22.01
N LYS A 19 7.26 1.99 22.99
CA LYS A 19 7.40 2.37 24.42
C LYS A 19 8.82 2.16 24.91
N ALA A 20 9.44 1.03 24.57
CA ALA A 20 10.82 0.73 24.95
C ALA A 20 11.83 1.67 24.26
N MET A 21 11.54 2.23 23.11
CA MET A 21 12.38 3.27 22.49
C MET A 21 12.25 4.63 23.20
N GLY A 22 11.22 4.83 24.03
CA GLY A 22 10.95 6.07 24.76
C GLY A 22 9.84 6.92 24.13
N LEU A 23 9.06 6.37 23.21
CA LEU A 23 7.89 7.03 22.62
C LEU A 23 6.68 6.85 23.56
N ASN A 24 5.82 7.85 23.60
CA ASN A 24 4.61 7.88 24.43
C ASN A 24 3.32 7.86 23.59
N THR A 25 3.44 7.98 22.29
CA THR A 25 2.32 8.08 21.36
C THR A 25 2.61 7.25 20.11
N VAL A 26 1.60 6.60 19.58
CA VAL A 26 1.65 5.91 18.29
C VAL A 26 0.71 6.57 17.32
N SER A 27 1.16 6.71 16.06
CA SER A 27 0.36 7.26 14.97
C SER A 27 0.02 6.17 13.98
N PHE A 28 -1.22 6.18 13.43
CA PHE A 28 -1.60 5.30 12.35
C PHE A 28 -2.67 5.88 11.45
N CYS A 29 -2.61 5.51 10.17
CA CYS A 29 -3.63 5.79 9.17
C CYS A 29 -4.73 4.73 9.19
N VAL A 30 -5.96 5.15 8.93
CA VAL A 30 -7.08 4.27 8.61
C VAL A 30 -7.29 4.33 7.10
N PHE A 31 -7.09 3.21 6.40
CA PHE A 31 -7.20 3.14 4.96
C PHE A 31 -8.66 2.89 4.58
N TRP A 32 -9.37 3.91 4.16
CA TRP A 32 -10.80 3.81 3.86
C TRP A 32 -11.11 2.67 2.88
N ASN A 33 -10.34 2.53 1.79
CA ASN A 33 -10.54 1.47 0.79
C ASN A 33 -10.30 0.04 1.31
N ALA A 34 -9.55 -0.13 2.41
CA ALA A 34 -9.41 -1.43 3.06
C ALA A 34 -10.63 -1.77 3.93
N HIS A 35 -11.27 -0.75 4.51
CA HIS A 35 -12.46 -0.90 5.36
C HIS A 35 -13.78 -0.88 4.58
N GLU A 36 -13.79 -0.36 3.35
CA GLU A 36 -14.95 -0.30 2.44
C GLU A 36 -14.50 -0.70 1.02
N GLU A 37 -14.05 -1.96 0.85
CA GLU A 37 -13.60 -2.49 -0.45
C GLU A 37 -14.73 -2.45 -1.49
N GLU A 38 -15.96 -2.71 -1.07
CA GLU A 38 -17.17 -2.58 -1.86
C GLU A 38 -18.06 -1.48 -1.25
N GLU A 39 -18.57 -0.60 -2.10
CA GLU A 39 -19.39 0.54 -1.66
C GLU A 39 -20.53 0.13 -0.72
N GLY A 40 -20.59 0.74 0.46
CA GLY A 40 -21.59 0.50 1.50
C GLY A 40 -21.32 -0.73 2.38
N LYS A 41 -20.25 -1.51 2.13
CA LYS A 41 -19.87 -2.67 2.94
C LYS A 41 -18.63 -2.38 3.77
N PHE A 42 -18.83 -2.14 5.05
CA PHE A 42 -17.78 -1.79 5.97
C PHE A 42 -17.29 -2.97 6.80
N ASP A 43 -15.97 -3.09 6.94
CA ASP A 43 -15.31 -4.03 7.84
C ASP A 43 -14.32 -3.31 8.76
N PHE A 44 -14.58 -3.34 10.06
CA PHE A 44 -13.70 -2.83 11.11
C PHE A 44 -13.37 -3.89 12.15
N LYS A 45 -13.54 -5.18 11.83
CA LYS A 45 -13.38 -6.29 12.76
C LYS A 45 -12.52 -7.44 12.25
N SER A 46 -12.38 -7.60 10.95
CA SER A 46 -11.65 -8.75 10.40
C SER A 46 -10.15 -8.53 10.49
N SER A 47 -9.43 -9.48 11.10
CA SER A 47 -7.96 -9.58 11.06
C SER A 47 -7.26 -8.24 11.34
N GLU A 48 -6.45 -7.75 10.42
CA GLU A 48 -5.67 -6.51 10.50
C GLU A 48 -6.53 -5.23 10.40
N LEU A 49 -7.86 -5.36 10.18
CA LEU A 49 -8.83 -4.25 10.10
C LEU A 49 -9.52 -3.96 11.45
N ASP A 50 -9.25 -4.71 12.52
CA ASP A 50 -9.87 -4.49 13.84
C ASP A 50 -9.26 -3.27 14.56
N ILE A 51 -9.76 -2.08 14.19
CA ILE A 51 -9.33 -0.80 14.77
C ILE A 51 -9.67 -0.70 16.26
N ASP A 52 -10.79 -1.29 16.69
CA ASP A 52 -11.22 -1.30 18.08
C ASP A 52 -10.19 -2.02 18.97
N GLU A 53 -9.77 -3.24 18.57
CA GLU A 53 -8.73 -3.97 19.31
C GLU A 53 -7.37 -3.27 19.24
N TYR A 54 -6.99 -2.70 18.07
CA TYR A 54 -5.74 -1.96 17.96
C TYR A 54 -5.66 -0.79 18.95
N LEU A 55 -6.76 -0.04 19.10
CA LEU A 55 -6.88 1.06 20.05
C LEU A 55 -6.90 0.58 21.50
N GLN A 56 -7.57 -0.55 21.76
CA GLN A 56 -7.59 -1.17 23.09
C GLN A 56 -6.18 -1.61 23.52
N ILE A 57 -5.41 -2.25 22.64
CA ILE A 57 -4.02 -2.65 22.93
C ILE A 57 -3.15 -1.42 23.20
N ALA A 58 -3.29 -0.33 22.42
CA ALA A 58 -2.55 0.91 22.66
C ALA A 58 -2.83 1.47 24.08
N LYS A 59 -4.10 1.46 24.50
CA LYS A 59 -4.51 1.88 25.85
C LYS A 59 -3.90 0.99 26.94
N GLU A 60 -3.94 -0.33 26.77
CA GLU A 60 -3.38 -1.30 27.71
C GLU A 60 -1.86 -1.14 27.87
N GLU A 61 -1.15 -0.87 26.77
CA GLU A 61 0.29 -0.58 26.80
C GLU A 61 0.61 0.84 27.32
N GLY A 62 -0.41 1.66 27.60
CA GLY A 62 -0.26 3.02 28.14
C GLY A 62 0.32 4.00 27.12
N LEU A 63 -0.03 3.85 25.84
CA LEU A 63 0.35 4.73 24.74
C LEU A 63 -0.83 5.59 24.32
N TRP A 64 -0.57 6.86 24.07
CA TRP A 64 -1.51 7.74 23.39
C TRP A 64 -1.56 7.40 21.89
N VAL A 65 -2.62 7.84 21.24
CA VAL A 65 -2.83 7.64 19.82
C VAL A 65 -3.00 8.97 19.10
N PHE A 66 -2.24 9.14 18.03
CA PHE A 66 -2.46 10.13 16.99
C PHE A 66 -3.16 9.43 15.82
N LEU A 67 -4.48 9.62 15.72
CA LEU A 67 -5.32 9.01 14.69
C LEU A 67 -5.26 9.83 13.41
N ARG A 68 -4.98 9.15 12.28
CA ARG A 68 -4.96 9.73 10.92
C ARG A 68 -6.07 9.05 10.09
N PRO A 69 -7.33 9.54 10.18
CA PRO A 69 -8.49 8.84 9.63
C PRO A 69 -8.75 9.12 8.15
N GLY A 70 -8.01 10.01 7.54
CA GLY A 70 -8.22 10.46 6.17
C GLY A 70 -9.30 11.55 6.03
N PRO A 71 -10.12 11.50 4.94
CA PRO A 71 -10.38 10.37 4.03
C PRO A 71 -9.22 9.92 3.15
N TYR A 72 -8.34 10.84 2.77
CA TYR A 72 -7.09 10.59 2.07
C TYR A 72 -5.92 10.56 3.06
N VAL A 73 -5.01 9.60 2.91
CA VAL A 73 -3.89 9.39 3.83
C VAL A 73 -2.53 9.22 3.16
N CYS A 74 -2.45 9.24 1.84
CA CYS A 74 -1.25 8.98 1.04
C CYS A 74 -0.65 7.59 1.35
N SER A 75 0.44 7.54 2.10
CA SER A 75 1.06 6.33 2.69
C SER A 75 1.53 5.29 1.67
N GLU A 76 1.78 5.65 0.42
CA GLU A 76 2.09 4.71 -0.67
C GLU A 76 1.10 3.53 -0.70
N TRP A 77 -0.15 3.85 -0.37
CA TRP A 77 -1.26 2.93 -0.40
C TRP A 77 -2.14 3.20 -1.62
N ASP A 78 -2.73 2.16 -2.20
CA ASP A 78 -3.56 2.26 -3.39
C ASP A 78 -4.56 3.42 -3.30
N LEU A 79 -4.54 4.32 -4.29
CA LEU A 79 -5.34 5.57 -4.38
C LEU A 79 -5.24 6.45 -3.12
N GLY A 80 -4.11 6.40 -2.38
CA GLY A 80 -3.94 7.14 -1.12
C GLY A 80 -4.95 6.79 -0.03
N GLY A 81 -5.48 5.57 -0.06
CA GLY A 81 -6.49 5.06 0.86
C GLY A 81 -7.94 5.35 0.45
N LEU A 82 -8.17 6.11 -0.61
CA LEU A 82 -9.52 6.36 -1.13
C LEU A 82 -10.08 5.13 -1.86
N PRO A 83 -11.40 4.85 -1.78
CA PRO A 83 -11.98 3.73 -2.49
C PRO A 83 -11.96 3.89 -4.01
N TRP A 84 -11.52 2.85 -4.69
CA TRP A 84 -11.46 2.77 -6.15
C TRP A 84 -12.81 2.98 -6.85
N TRP A 85 -13.91 2.60 -6.22
CA TRP A 85 -15.27 2.74 -6.79
C TRP A 85 -15.69 4.20 -6.94
N LEU A 86 -15.03 5.17 -6.28
CA LEU A 86 -15.19 6.59 -6.56
C LEU A 86 -14.85 6.92 -8.02
N LEU A 87 -13.83 6.24 -8.58
CA LEU A 87 -13.38 6.45 -9.97
C LEU A 87 -14.34 5.87 -11.02
N ARG A 88 -15.42 5.19 -10.63
CA ARG A 88 -16.52 4.84 -11.55
C ARG A 88 -17.18 6.08 -12.14
N THR A 89 -17.16 7.20 -11.44
CA THR A 89 -17.63 8.48 -11.92
C THR A 89 -16.53 9.15 -12.74
N PRO A 90 -16.68 9.29 -14.08
CA PRO A 90 -15.57 9.68 -14.98
C PRO A 90 -14.92 11.03 -14.67
N ASP A 91 -15.71 12.01 -14.20
CA ASP A 91 -15.30 13.40 -13.94
C ASP A 91 -15.32 13.75 -12.45
N ILE A 92 -15.20 12.78 -11.58
CA ILE A 92 -15.20 12.99 -10.13
C ILE A 92 -14.05 13.92 -9.73
N LYS A 93 -14.34 14.80 -8.78
CA LYS A 93 -13.34 15.64 -8.13
C LYS A 93 -13.15 15.14 -6.71
N LEU A 94 -11.94 14.69 -6.42
CA LEU A 94 -11.58 14.16 -5.11
C LEU A 94 -11.10 15.28 -4.18
N ARG A 95 -11.15 15.04 -2.88
CA ARG A 95 -10.58 15.91 -1.85
C ARG A 95 -11.06 17.37 -1.98
N CYS A 96 -12.36 17.58 -2.16
CA CYS A 96 -12.99 18.89 -2.25
C CYS A 96 -14.50 18.79 -1.96
N SER A 97 -15.19 19.92 -2.01
CA SER A 97 -16.64 20.03 -1.71
C SER A 97 -17.56 19.48 -2.80
N ASP A 98 -17.07 18.61 -3.72
CA ASP A 98 -17.92 17.89 -4.68
C ASP A 98 -18.86 16.93 -3.92
N PRO A 99 -20.19 17.06 -4.05
CA PRO A 99 -21.13 16.19 -3.32
C PRO A 99 -20.98 14.70 -3.61
N ARG A 100 -20.47 14.34 -4.81
CA ARG A 100 -20.21 12.94 -5.21
C ARG A 100 -19.02 12.34 -4.43
N PHE A 101 -18.17 13.19 -3.85
CA PHE A 101 -17.09 12.81 -2.95
C PHE A 101 -17.47 12.99 -1.48
N THR A 102 -18.07 14.13 -1.09
CA THR A 102 -18.37 14.41 0.32
C THR A 102 -19.44 13.49 0.91
N GLN A 103 -20.47 13.08 0.13
CA GLN A 103 -21.49 12.14 0.62
C GLN A 103 -20.93 10.75 0.97
N PRO A 104 -20.08 10.11 0.15
CA PRO A 104 -19.35 8.92 0.55
C PRO A 104 -18.46 9.12 1.80
N VAL A 105 -17.73 10.24 1.89
CA VAL A 105 -16.90 10.57 3.07
C VAL A 105 -17.75 10.66 4.33
N GLU A 106 -18.91 11.30 4.28
CA GLU A 106 -19.82 11.40 5.43
C GLU A 106 -20.28 10.01 5.90
N ARG A 107 -20.63 9.09 4.97
CA ARG A 107 -20.97 7.71 5.32
C ARG A 107 -19.80 6.98 5.98
N TYR A 108 -18.60 7.11 5.42
CA TYR A 108 -17.39 6.49 5.97
C TYR A 108 -17.11 7.01 7.39
N PHE A 109 -17.07 8.33 7.58
CA PHE A 109 -16.78 8.93 8.89
C PHE A 109 -17.84 8.56 9.93
N HIS A 110 -19.12 8.49 9.53
CA HIS A 110 -20.17 8.01 10.41
C HIS A 110 -19.94 6.57 10.90
N GLN A 111 -19.47 5.66 10.04
CA GLN A 111 -19.17 4.29 10.44
C GLN A 111 -17.87 4.22 11.28
N LEU A 112 -16.82 4.90 10.86
CA LEU A 112 -15.56 4.94 11.61
C LEU A 112 -15.75 5.56 13.00
N ALA A 113 -16.55 6.61 13.12
CA ALA A 113 -16.81 7.26 14.41
C ALA A 113 -17.46 6.33 15.43
N LYS A 114 -18.29 5.37 15.01
CA LYS A 114 -18.85 4.35 15.93
C LYS A 114 -17.76 3.52 16.61
N VAL A 115 -16.66 3.27 15.88
CA VAL A 115 -15.51 2.50 16.39
C VAL A 115 -14.59 3.38 17.23
N VAL A 116 -14.23 4.58 16.75
CA VAL A 116 -13.16 5.37 17.37
C VAL A 116 -13.64 6.28 18.50
N ARG A 117 -14.91 6.72 18.49
CA ARG A 117 -15.47 7.61 19.54
C ARG A 117 -15.35 7.06 20.96
N PRO A 118 -15.58 5.76 21.25
CA PRO A 118 -15.37 5.22 22.60
C PRO A 118 -13.92 5.34 23.08
N HIS A 119 -12.97 5.44 22.13
CA HIS A 119 -11.54 5.55 22.40
C HIS A 119 -11.02 6.99 22.38
N ALA A 120 -11.87 8.00 22.19
CA ALA A 120 -11.47 9.40 22.28
C ALA A 120 -11.05 9.76 23.72
N VAL A 121 -10.10 10.68 23.87
CA VAL A 121 -9.58 11.09 25.19
C VAL A 121 -10.68 11.61 26.11
N ASP A 122 -11.68 12.31 25.57
CA ASP A 122 -12.85 12.80 26.32
C ASP A 122 -13.69 11.65 26.91
N ASN A 123 -13.59 10.46 26.37
CA ASN A 123 -14.27 9.24 26.83
C ASN A 123 -13.31 8.30 27.61
N GLY A 124 -12.13 8.79 28.00
CA GLY A 124 -11.12 8.02 28.74
C GLY A 124 -10.35 7.02 27.87
N GLY A 125 -10.39 7.19 26.56
CA GLY A 125 -9.63 6.38 25.58
C GLY A 125 -8.24 6.94 25.29
N PRO A 126 -7.44 6.27 24.45
CA PRO A 126 -6.08 6.66 24.13
C PRO A 126 -5.98 7.70 23.00
N ILE A 127 -7.03 7.96 22.22
CA ILE A 127 -6.96 8.90 21.08
C ILE A 127 -6.82 10.32 21.61
N LEU A 128 -5.61 10.84 21.56
CA LEU A 128 -5.26 12.20 22.00
C LEU A 128 -5.41 13.23 20.89
N LEU A 129 -5.18 12.85 19.62
CA LEU A 129 -5.08 13.77 18.50
C LEU A 129 -5.71 13.13 17.25
N VAL A 130 -6.46 13.93 16.48
CA VAL A 130 -7.11 13.49 15.23
C VAL A 130 -6.68 14.40 14.08
N GLN A 131 -6.13 13.83 13.03
CA GLN A 131 -5.70 14.56 11.84
C GLN A 131 -6.88 14.86 10.92
N ILE A 132 -6.87 16.05 10.35
CA ILE A 132 -7.79 16.50 9.31
C ILE A 132 -7.04 16.47 7.99
N GLU A 133 -7.48 15.61 7.06
CA GLU A 133 -6.86 15.41 5.74
C GLU A 133 -5.37 14.97 5.83
N ASN A 134 -4.63 15.03 4.73
CA ASN A 134 -3.19 14.76 4.69
C ASN A 134 -2.52 15.53 3.56
N GLU A 135 -1.47 16.32 3.88
CA GLU A 135 -0.67 17.10 2.93
C GLU A 135 -1.53 17.91 1.93
N TYR A 136 -2.62 18.48 2.44
CA TYR A 136 -3.60 19.16 1.59
C TYR A 136 -3.02 20.41 0.93
N GLY A 137 -2.00 21.01 1.54
CA GLY A 137 -1.27 22.14 0.98
C GLY A 137 -0.52 21.82 -0.33
N SER A 138 -0.21 20.57 -0.59
CA SER A 138 0.35 20.10 -1.87
C SER A 138 -0.72 19.80 -2.93
N TYR A 139 -2.01 19.70 -2.52
CA TYR A 139 -3.10 19.38 -3.42
C TYR A 139 -3.64 20.62 -4.12
N PRO A 140 -3.69 20.68 -5.47
CA PRO A 140 -3.94 21.92 -6.21
C PRO A 140 -5.31 22.55 -5.97
N ARG A 141 -6.33 21.79 -5.53
CA ARG A 141 -7.69 22.33 -5.35
C ARG A 141 -7.79 23.33 -4.21
N ARG A 142 -7.07 23.12 -3.10
CA ARG A 142 -6.99 24.05 -1.94
C ARG A 142 -8.37 24.54 -1.49
N ASP A 143 -9.35 23.64 -1.42
CA ASP A 143 -10.71 23.93 -0.97
C ASP A 143 -10.73 24.02 0.56
N HIS A 144 -10.60 25.23 1.08
CA HIS A 144 -10.59 25.48 2.54
C HIS A 144 -11.92 25.11 3.20
N ASP A 145 -13.05 25.31 2.50
CA ASP A 145 -14.37 24.99 3.04
C ASP A 145 -14.53 23.47 3.24
N TYR A 146 -13.94 22.68 2.37
CA TYR A 146 -13.86 21.23 2.53
C TYR A 146 -13.08 20.84 3.80
N LEU A 147 -11.96 21.48 4.10
CA LEU A 147 -11.18 21.19 5.33
C LEU A 147 -11.97 21.55 6.60
N VAL A 148 -12.63 22.69 6.60
CA VAL A 148 -13.50 23.11 7.71
C VAL A 148 -14.66 22.14 7.87
N TRP A 149 -15.30 21.74 6.76
CA TRP A 149 -16.37 20.75 6.76
C TRP A 149 -15.93 19.41 7.33
N LEU A 150 -14.73 18.91 6.99
CA LEU A 150 -14.16 17.67 7.56
C LEU A 150 -14.02 17.76 9.09
N ARG A 151 -13.46 18.88 9.59
CA ARG A 151 -13.35 19.12 11.03
C ARG A 151 -14.73 19.12 11.69
N ASP A 152 -15.71 19.82 11.10
CA ASP A 152 -17.06 19.95 11.64
C ASP A 152 -17.83 18.61 11.59
N LEU A 153 -17.54 17.78 10.58
CA LEU A 153 -18.08 16.43 10.49
C LEU A 153 -17.63 15.56 11.69
N TRP A 154 -16.34 15.61 12.08
CA TRP A 154 -15.87 14.92 13.29
C TRP A 154 -16.58 15.43 14.55
N VAL A 155 -16.77 16.75 14.67
CA VAL A 155 -17.50 17.32 15.82
C VAL A 155 -18.95 16.84 15.83
N LYS A 156 -19.62 16.80 14.67
CA LYS A 156 -20.99 16.25 14.50
C LYS A 156 -21.07 14.78 14.92
N GLU A 157 -20.04 14.00 14.61
CA GLU A 157 -19.95 12.58 15.00
C GLU A 157 -19.55 12.38 16.49
N GLY A 158 -19.36 13.45 17.24
CA GLY A 158 -19.10 13.42 18.68
C GLY A 158 -17.64 13.31 19.08
N ILE A 159 -16.72 13.60 18.17
CA ILE A 159 -15.28 13.70 18.43
C ILE A 159 -14.89 15.18 18.43
N ARG A 160 -14.44 15.69 19.59
CA ARG A 160 -14.20 17.13 19.80
C ARG A 160 -12.75 17.56 19.60
N GLY A 161 -11.88 16.65 19.19
CA GLY A 161 -10.44 16.91 19.03
C GLY A 161 -9.66 16.62 20.32
N PRO A 162 -8.42 17.13 20.48
CA PRO A 162 -7.75 18.10 19.61
C PRO A 162 -7.55 17.63 18.15
N PHE A 163 -7.67 18.59 17.23
CA PHE A 163 -7.46 18.34 15.81
C PHE A 163 -6.13 18.92 15.35
N ILE A 164 -5.56 18.36 14.28
CA ILE A 164 -4.31 18.82 13.66
C ILE A 164 -4.39 18.62 12.14
N THR A 165 -3.81 19.56 11.38
CA THR A 165 -3.46 19.33 9.95
C THR A 165 -2.05 18.75 9.87
N ALA A 166 -1.63 18.26 8.69
CA ALA A 166 -0.28 17.78 8.43
C ALA A 166 0.11 18.17 7.01
N ASP A 167 1.08 19.08 6.88
CA ASP A 167 1.46 19.70 5.61
C ASP A 167 2.95 20.00 5.56
N GLY A 168 3.51 20.17 4.35
CA GLY A 168 4.88 20.61 4.16
C GLY A 168 5.17 21.94 4.87
N ALA A 169 6.39 22.10 5.40
CA ALA A 169 6.76 23.20 6.29
C ALA A 169 6.99 24.57 5.59
N ALA A 170 6.87 24.66 4.28
CA ALA A 170 7.02 25.92 3.55
C ALA A 170 5.72 26.72 3.53
N GLU A 171 5.84 28.07 3.44
CA GLU A 171 4.69 28.98 3.49
C GLU A 171 3.60 28.64 2.47
N HIS A 172 3.98 28.30 1.24
CA HIS A 172 3.04 27.98 0.18
C HIS A 172 2.25 26.67 0.42
N TYR A 173 2.75 25.75 1.26
CA TYR A 173 1.99 24.55 1.68
C TYR A 173 1.00 24.87 2.80
N LEU A 174 1.37 25.77 3.73
CA LEU A 174 0.53 26.14 4.87
C LEU A 174 -0.55 27.17 4.52
N GLN A 175 -0.30 27.98 3.48
CA GLN A 175 -1.22 29.05 3.08
C GLN A 175 -2.56 28.49 2.57
N GLY A 176 -3.67 28.91 3.19
CA GLY A 176 -5.03 28.52 2.78
C GLY A 176 -5.46 27.12 3.21
N VAL A 177 -4.65 26.40 4.01
CA VAL A 177 -5.00 25.07 4.54
C VAL A 177 -5.05 25.05 6.07
N THR A 178 -4.63 26.10 6.74
CA THR A 178 -4.74 26.23 8.20
C THR A 178 -6.18 26.50 8.61
N ILE A 179 -6.66 25.77 9.61
CA ILE A 179 -8.01 25.93 10.17
C ILE A 179 -7.89 26.62 11.53
N PRO A 180 -8.63 27.73 11.80
CA PRO A 180 -8.56 28.41 13.10
C PRO A 180 -8.81 27.46 14.28
N GLY A 181 -7.91 27.48 15.28
CA GLY A 181 -8.00 26.63 16.47
C GLY A 181 -7.56 25.17 16.28
N VAL A 182 -7.19 24.77 15.08
CA VAL A 182 -6.62 23.44 14.77
C VAL A 182 -5.10 23.53 14.81
N ALA A 183 -4.43 22.58 15.47
CA ALA A 183 -2.97 22.49 15.53
C ALA A 183 -2.36 22.34 14.13
N ILE A 184 -1.11 22.74 13.96
CA ILE A 184 -0.37 22.56 12.70
C ILE A 184 0.66 21.44 12.85
N GLY A 185 0.59 20.47 11.96
CA GLY A 185 1.62 19.47 11.70
C GLY A 185 2.53 19.90 10.56
N LEU A 186 3.81 19.67 10.73
CA LEU A 186 4.85 19.93 9.72
C LEU A 186 5.47 18.62 9.24
N ASP A 187 5.55 18.43 7.93
CA ASP A 187 6.05 17.23 7.29
C ASP A 187 7.30 17.53 6.42
N PRO A 188 8.52 17.45 7.01
CA PRO A 188 8.85 17.52 8.42
C PRO A 188 9.08 18.94 8.93
N GLY A 189 9.10 19.13 10.26
CA GLY A 189 9.57 20.36 10.91
C GLY A 189 11.07 20.25 11.24
N GLU A 190 11.95 20.76 10.39
CA GLU A 190 13.40 20.53 10.50
C GLU A 190 14.18 21.60 11.27
N ASN A 191 13.59 22.78 11.49
CA ASN A 191 14.27 23.90 12.14
C ASN A 191 13.29 24.87 12.80
N ASP A 192 13.80 25.72 13.70
CA ASP A 192 13.00 26.68 14.46
C ASP A 192 12.26 27.69 13.59
N ALA A 193 12.79 28.06 12.42
CA ALA A 193 12.16 29.00 11.50
C ALA A 193 10.84 28.45 10.93
N GLN A 194 10.80 27.17 10.59
CA GLN A 194 9.58 26.50 10.12
C GLN A 194 8.49 26.47 11.21
N PHE A 195 8.86 26.14 12.46
CA PHE A 195 7.93 26.21 13.59
C PHE A 195 7.44 27.65 13.89
N ALA A 196 8.33 28.65 13.76
CA ALA A 196 7.96 30.05 13.92
C ALA A 196 7.00 30.51 12.82
N LEU A 197 7.25 30.12 11.57
CA LEU A 197 6.35 30.39 10.43
C LEU A 197 4.96 29.80 10.67
N ALA A 198 4.86 28.55 11.05
CA ALA A 198 3.58 27.89 11.32
C ALA A 198 2.80 28.61 12.44
N ARG A 199 3.46 28.98 13.55
CA ARG A 199 2.83 29.78 14.63
C ARG A 199 2.36 31.15 14.18
N LYS A 200 3.05 31.76 13.22
CA LYS A 200 2.62 33.03 12.63
C LYS A 200 1.37 32.87 11.77
N MET A 201 1.25 31.78 11.05
CA MET A 201 0.12 31.51 10.15
C MET A 201 -1.16 31.10 10.89
N ASN A 202 -1.05 30.42 12.04
CA ASN A 202 -2.19 30.10 12.91
C ASN A 202 -1.81 30.36 14.38
N PRO A 203 -1.96 31.61 14.86
CA PRO A 203 -1.54 31.98 16.20
C PRO A 203 -2.33 31.28 17.31
N GLY A 204 -1.63 30.92 18.39
CA GLY A 204 -2.26 30.33 19.60
C GLY A 204 -2.52 28.84 19.54
N VAL A 205 -2.12 28.15 18.47
CA VAL A 205 -2.25 26.68 18.35
C VAL A 205 -0.90 25.98 18.56
N PRO A 206 -0.90 24.72 19.01
CA PRO A 206 0.29 23.88 19.01
C PRO A 206 0.83 23.62 17.61
N VAL A 207 2.16 23.46 17.50
CA VAL A 207 2.84 23.05 16.27
C VAL A 207 3.76 21.89 16.61
N MET A 208 3.69 20.79 15.82
CA MET A 208 4.56 19.62 15.96
C MET A 208 5.11 19.16 14.61
N SER A 209 6.14 18.32 14.60
CA SER A 209 6.55 17.59 13.40
C SER A 209 5.71 16.31 13.31
N THR A 210 4.83 16.24 12.33
CA THR A 210 3.91 15.12 12.14
C THR A 210 4.52 13.99 11.32
N GLU A 211 5.56 14.28 10.52
CA GLU A 211 6.33 13.25 9.83
C GLU A 211 7.82 13.60 9.86
N THR A 212 8.59 12.83 10.60
CA THR A 212 10.06 12.88 10.62
C THR A 212 10.58 11.59 10.00
N TYR A 213 11.31 11.69 8.90
CA TYR A 213 11.62 10.56 8.01
C TYR A 213 12.99 9.93 8.33
N PRO A 214 13.05 8.75 9.02
CA PRO A 214 14.29 8.00 9.23
C PRO A 214 14.72 7.16 8.01
N GLY A 215 13.95 7.18 6.95
CA GLY A 215 14.16 6.52 5.67
C GLY A 215 13.23 7.08 4.61
N TRP A 216 12.90 6.29 3.58
CA TRP A 216 11.98 6.69 2.51
C TRP A 216 11.34 5.49 1.82
N LEU A 217 10.25 5.72 1.10
CA LEU A 217 9.59 4.74 0.23
C LEU A 217 10.52 4.23 -0.90
N ARG A 218 10.14 3.12 -1.56
CA ARG A 218 10.85 2.57 -2.72
C ARG A 218 9.90 1.99 -3.75
N HIS A 219 10.31 2.09 -5.01
CA HIS A 219 9.57 1.57 -6.14
C HIS A 219 10.29 0.38 -6.78
N TRP A 220 9.54 -0.42 -7.53
CA TRP A 220 10.12 -1.45 -8.39
C TRP A 220 11.10 -0.82 -9.38
N GLY A 221 12.32 -1.39 -9.48
CA GLY A 221 13.39 -0.89 -10.33
C GLY A 221 14.35 0.10 -9.65
N GLU A 222 14.09 0.48 -8.40
CA GLU A 222 15.01 1.33 -7.61
C GLU A 222 15.99 0.49 -6.77
N GLY A 223 16.95 1.15 -6.12
CA GLY A 223 17.89 0.48 -5.20
C GLY A 223 17.25 0.13 -3.84
N TRP A 224 17.99 -0.58 -2.99
CA TRP A 224 17.57 -0.87 -1.63
C TRP A 224 17.39 0.40 -0.78
N TRP A 225 16.60 0.26 0.29
CA TRP A 225 16.41 1.31 1.29
C TRP A 225 17.74 1.74 1.89
N ALA A 226 17.88 3.04 2.10
CA ALA A 226 18.97 3.63 2.85
C ALA A 226 18.38 4.37 4.07
N PRO A 227 18.85 4.08 5.30
CA PRO A 227 18.42 4.81 6.48
C PRO A 227 18.91 6.25 6.41
N ARG A 228 18.09 7.18 6.93
CA ARG A 228 18.45 8.57 7.17
C ARG A 228 18.63 8.75 8.68
N ASP A 229 19.75 9.30 9.09
CA ASP A 229 19.96 9.65 10.49
C ASP A 229 19.15 10.91 10.87
N VAL A 230 18.23 10.74 11.79
CA VAL A 230 17.39 11.82 12.34
C VAL A 230 17.77 12.21 13.78
N SER A 231 18.92 11.74 14.28
CA SER A 231 19.37 12.04 15.65
C SER A 231 19.49 13.54 15.92
N GLY A 232 19.94 14.33 14.93
CA GLY A 232 19.99 15.78 15.00
C GLY A 232 18.61 16.43 15.18
N LEU A 233 17.61 15.93 14.46
CA LEU A 233 16.21 16.38 14.58
C LEU A 233 15.62 15.99 15.94
N LEU A 234 15.83 14.75 16.39
CA LEU A 234 15.40 14.32 17.72
C LEU A 234 16.00 15.18 18.82
N LYS A 235 17.29 15.54 18.71
CA LYS A 235 17.94 16.47 19.64
C LYS A 235 17.26 17.84 19.61
N LEU A 236 17.03 18.41 18.44
CA LEU A 236 16.32 19.70 18.28
C LEU A 236 14.95 19.66 18.97
N TYR A 237 14.15 18.62 18.71
CA TYR A 237 12.81 18.52 19.28
C TYR A 237 12.83 18.40 20.80
N MET A 238 13.71 17.56 21.35
CA MET A 238 13.82 17.35 22.79
C MET A 238 14.36 18.58 23.52
N ASP A 239 15.41 19.23 23.01
CA ASP A 239 16.01 20.43 23.59
C ASP A 239 15.03 21.62 23.60
N THR A 240 14.17 21.71 22.57
CA THR A 240 13.24 22.82 22.39
C THR A 240 11.79 22.46 22.73
N ARG A 241 11.56 21.28 23.35
CA ARG A 241 10.26 20.78 23.79
C ARG A 241 9.20 20.80 22.70
N LYS A 242 9.57 20.33 21.49
CA LYS A 242 8.65 20.13 20.38
C LYS A 242 8.19 18.68 20.33
N SER A 243 6.90 18.49 20.07
CA SER A 243 6.37 17.15 19.76
C SER A 243 6.77 16.72 18.36
N PHE A 244 6.98 15.43 18.18
CA PHE A 244 7.34 14.84 16.89
C PHE A 244 6.72 13.46 16.70
N ASN A 245 6.63 13.03 15.45
CA ASN A 245 6.24 11.68 15.05
C ASN A 245 7.26 11.13 14.04
N LEU A 246 7.73 9.90 14.26
CA LEU A 246 8.59 9.21 13.30
C LEU A 246 7.74 8.54 12.23
N TYR A 247 7.89 8.98 11.00
CA TYR A 247 7.29 8.37 9.83
C TYR A 247 8.39 7.74 8.96
N MET A 248 8.64 6.44 8.99
CA MET A 248 7.95 5.44 9.80
C MET A 248 8.81 5.05 11.01
N PHE A 249 8.18 4.81 12.15
CA PHE A 249 8.80 4.07 13.24
C PHE A 249 8.94 2.57 12.88
N HIS A 250 7.90 2.01 12.25
CA HIS A 250 7.81 0.68 11.69
C HIS A 250 6.88 0.74 10.48
N GLY A 251 7.39 0.43 9.31
CA GLY A 251 6.65 0.50 8.08
C GLY A 251 5.77 -0.73 7.84
N GLY A 252 6.33 -1.92 8.04
CA GLY A 252 5.65 -3.19 7.80
C GLY A 252 5.56 -3.57 6.33
N THR A 253 4.51 -4.30 5.95
CA THR A 253 4.30 -4.86 4.61
C THR A 253 2.95 -4.45 4.05
N THR A 254 2.91 -3.92 2.84
CA THR A 254 1.67 -3.66 2.11
C THR A 254 1.22 -4.94 1.42
N PHE A 255 0.61 -5.83 2.20
CA PHE A 255 0.15 -7.14 1.71
C PHE A 255 -0.91 -7.02 0.60
N GLY A 256 -1.02 -8.08 -0.20
CA GLY A 256 -2.02 -8.14 -1.25
C GLY A 256 -1.74 -7.17 -2.40
N PHE A 257 -2.76 -6.40 -2.78
CA PHE A 257 -2.72 -5.48 -3.91
C PHE A 257 -2.83 -4.01 -3.49
N HIS A 258 -2.50 -3.70 -2.24
CA HIS A 258 -2.71 -2.37 -1.66
C HIS A 258 -1.53 -1.40 -1.87
N ALA A 259 -0.42 -1.84 -2.46
CA ALA A 259 0.68 -0.95 -2.82
C ALA A 259 0.22 0.03 -3.92
N GLY A 260 0.52 1.32 -3.71
CA GLY A 260 0.16 2.39 -4.63
C GLY A 260 1.19 2.64 -5.72
N ALA A 261 1.17 3.87 -6.25
CA ALA A 261 2.13 4.33 -7.26
C ALA A 261 2.35 5.85 -7.14
N ASN A 262 3.55 6.31 -7.54
CA ASN A 262 3.88 7.71 -7.76
C ASN A 262 4.09 7.94 -9.26
N GLY A 263 3.03 8.37 -9.96
CA GLY A 263 3.01 8.42 -11.41
C GLY A 263 3.09 7.01 -12.00
N ASP A 264 4.09 6.75 -12.83
CA ASP A 264 4.37 5.45 -13.46
C ASP A 264 5.26 4.52 -12.63
N LYS A 265 5.67 4.96 -11.43
CA LYS A 265 6.50 4.19 -10.50
C LYS A 265 5.63 3.47 -9.47
N HIS A 266 5.59 2.16 -9.55
CA HIS A 266 4.81 1.32 -8.64
C HIS A 266 5.59 1.02 -7.36
N ASP A 267 4.91 1.16 -6.21
CA ASP A 267 5.49 0.91 -4.89
C ASP A 267 5.76 -0.58 -4.67
N LEU A 268 6.77 -0.87 -3.84
CA LEU A 268 7.09 -2.24 -3.44
C LEU A 268 6.01 -2.81 -2.51
N THR A 269 5.91 -4.14 -2.47
CA THR A 269 5.11 -4.84 -1.47
C THR A 269 5.64 -4.58 -0.05
N SER A 270 6.96 -4.61 0.14
CA SER A 270 7.57 -4.21 1.41
C SER A 270 7.45 -2.71 1.62
N TYR A 271 7.03 -2.31 2.82
CA TYR A 271 7.07 -0.93 3.26
C TYR A 271 8.08 -0.75 4.40
N ASP A 272 9.21 -1.43 4.32
CA ASP A 272 10.29 -1.39 5.34
C ASP A 272 10.71 0.05 5.68
N PHE A 273 10.79 0.91 4.67
CA PHE A 273 11.07 2.34 4.79
C PHE A 273 12.48 2.65 5.35
N ALA A 274 13.32 1.65 5.60
CA ALA A 274 14.51 1.72 6.44
C ALA A 274 14.23 2.30 7.84
N ALA A 275 13.07 1.94 8.39
CA ALA A 275 12.58 2.41 9.68
C ALA A 275 13.45 1.89 10.85
N PRO A 276 13.40 2.52 12.04
CA PRO A 276 14.07 2.01 13.24
C PRO A 276 13.67 0.58 13.61
N VAL A 277 12.46 0.18 13.31
CA VAL A 277 11.99 -1.21 13.38
C VAL A 277 11.71 -1.68 11.96
N ASN A 278 12.43 -2.71 11.50
CA ASN A 278 12.33 -3.20 10.12
C ASN A 278 10.97 -3.86 9.80
N GLU A 279 10.75 -4.25 8.55
CA GLU A 279 9.51 -4.87 8.06
C GLU A 279 9.00 -6.01 8.95
N GLN A 280 9.87 -6.92 9.39
CA GLN A 280 9.53 -8.06 10.26
C GLN A 280 9.26 -7.64 11.73
N GLY A 281 9.70 -6.44 12.15
CA GLY A 281 9.57 -5.96 13.53
C GLY A 281 10.82 -6.16 14.37
N ARG A 282 11.97 -6.33 13.77
CA ARG A 282 13.27 -6.41 14.44
C ARG A 282 13.85 -5.00 14.62
N PRO A 283 14.27 -4.62 15.84
CA PRO A 283 15.00 -3.37 16.07
C PRO A 283 16.29 -3.30 15.25
N THR A 284 16.53 -2.18 14.59
CA THR A 284 17.73 -1.89 13.81
C THR A 284 18.80 -1.18 14.66
N PRO A 285 20.02 -0.99 14.19
CA PRO A 285 21.00 -0.14 14.87
C PRO A 285 20.50 1.27 15.15
N ALA A 286 19.70 1.86 14.23
CA ALA A 286 19.08 3.18 14.42
C ALA A 286 18.11 3.20 15.61
N TYR A 287 17.32 2.14 15.81
CA TYR A 287 16.43 1.98 16.97
C TYR A 287 17.22 2.15 18.30
N TYR A 288 18.33 1.44 18.44
CA TYR A 288 19.13 1.50 19.67
C TYR A 288 19.83 2.84 19.86
N ALA A 289 20.27 3.49 18.77
CA ALA A 289 20.84 4.83 18.82
C ALA A 289 19.80 5.86 19.31
N TYR A 290 18.59 5.85 18.73
CA TYR A 290 17.51 6.75 19.12
C TYR A 290 17.00 6.45 20.55
N ARG A 291 16.89 5.18 20.94
CA ARG A 291 16.58 4.79 22.31
C ARG A 291 17.59 5.37 23.32
N LYS A 292 18.89 5.23 23.05
CA LYS A 292 19.94 5.79 23.90
C LYS A 292 19.82 7.30 24.03
N GLN A 293 19.57 7.98 22.93
CA GLN A 293 19.41 9.44 22.89
C GLN A 293 18.16 9.87 23.68
N LEU A 294 16.99 9.28 23.45
CA LEU A 294 15.76 9.63 24.15
C LEU A 294 15.85 9.33 25.66
N ALA A 295 16.55 8.25 26.04
CA ALA A 295 16.78 7.93 27.45
C ALA A 295 17.55 9.03 28.20
N SER A 296 18.42 9.82 27.53
CA SER A 296 19.15 10.92 28.16
C SER A 296 18.28 12.11 28.58
N TYR A 297 17.04 12.17 28.13
CA TYR A 297 16.07 13.21 28.50
C TYR A 297 15.10 12.76 29.61
N LEU A 298 15.23 11.53 30.10
CA LEU A 298 14.41 11.07 31.21
C LEU A 298 14.79 11.78 32.52
N PRO A 299 13.81 12.01 33.40
CA PRO A 299 14.10 12.48 34.77
C PRO A 299 15.08 11.55 35.50
N ALA A 300 15.85 12.10 36.42
CA ALA A 300 16.79 11.32 37.23
C ALA A 300 16.07 10.16 37.93
N GLY A 301 16.66 8.97 37.87
CA GLY A 301 16.11 7.75 38.47
C GLY A 301 15.07 7.01 37.63
N GLN A 302 14.66 7.53 36.49
CA GLN A 302 13.80 6.82 35.54
C GLN A 302 14.61 6.09 34.47
N SER A 303 14.08 4.97 34.00
CA SER A 303 14.66 4.17 32.90
C SER A 303 13.58 3.77 31.91
N LEU A 304 13.97 3.57 30.65
CA LEU A 304 13.09 3.01 29.64
C LEU A 304 12.81 1.52 29.93
N PRO A 305 11.61 1.02 29.58
CA PRO A 305 11.32 -0.41 29.65
C PRO A 305 12.33 -1.25 28.85
N GLU A 306 12.45 -2.52 29.18
CA GLU A 306 13.25 -3.46 28.41
C GLU A 306 12.72 -3.60 26.98
N VAL A 307 13.64 -3.82 26.03
CA VAL A 307 13.25 -4.08 24.64
C VAL A 307 12.66 -5.48 24.56
N PRO A 308 11.44 -5.65 24.04
CA PRO A 308 10.81 -6.96 23.94
C PRO A 308 11.62 -7.91 23.05
N ALA A 309 11.44 -9.21 23.30
CA ALA A 309 12.12 -10.24 22.53
C ALA A 309 11.81 -10.12 21.03
N VAL A 310 12.81 -10.39 20.22
CA VAL A 310 12.68 -10.43 18.76
C VAL A 310 11.85 -11.66 18.37
N ILE A 311 10.89 -11.47 17.45
CA ILE A 311 10.12 -12.56 16.86
C ILE A 311 11.08 -13.46 16.06
N PRO A 312 11.06 -14.79 16.26
CA PRO A 312 11.97 -15.68 15.58
C PRO A 312 11.67 -15.75 14.08
N THR A 313 12.72 -15.95 13.31
CA THR A 313 12.66 -16.28 11.89
C THR A 313 13.08 -17.73 11.66
N MET A 314 12.68 -18.31 10.54
CA MET A 314 13.07 -19.64 10.13
C MET A 314 13.44 -19.72 8.65
N GLU A 315 14.33 -20.64 8.33
CA GLU A 315 14.58 -21.08 6.97
C GLU A 315 13.62 -22.22 6.61
N ILE A 316 13.13 -22.23 5.37
CA ILE A 316 12.35 -23.33 4.82
C ILE A 316 13.13 -23.91 3.66
N PRO A 317 13.42 -25.23 3.69
CA PRO A 317 14.06 -25.90 2.56
C PRO A 317 13.27 -25.75 1.28
N SER A 318 13.89 -26.09 0.14
CA SER A 318 13.29 -26.00 -1.17
C SER A 318 11.89 -26.62 -1.24
N ILE A 319 10.89 -25.76 -1.47
CA ILE A 319 9.51 -26.15 -1.72
C ILE A 319 9.38 -26.40 -3.22
N ARG A 320 8.97 -27.61 -3.61
CA ARG A 320 8.71 -27.97 -5.00
C ARG A 320 7.29 -27.60 -5.36
N LEU A 321 7.14 -26.90 -6.48
CA LEU A 321 5.84 -26.56 -7.06
C LEU A 321 5.64 -27.38 -8.34
N GLU A 322 4.39 -27.65 -8.68
CA GLU A 322 3.99 -28.18 -9.97
C GLU A 322 3.14 -27.15 -10.73
N ARG A 323 3.14 -27.22 -12.04
CA ARG A 323 2.22 -26.44 -12.84
C ARG A 323 0.80 -26.92 -12.58
N TRP A 324 -0.04 -26.01 -12.10
CA TRP A 324 -1.42 -26.30 -11.74
C TRP A 324 -2.39 -25.88 -12.84
N SER A 325 -2.18 -24.69 -13.37
CA SER A 325 -3.03 -24.07 -14.37
C SER A 325 -2.33 -22.86 -15.03
N GLY A 326 -3.10 -22.03 -15.71
CA GLY A 326 -2.74 -20.68 -16.17
C GLY A 326 -3.98 -19.82 -16.29
N LEU A 327 -3.83 -18.54 -16.56
CA LEU A 327 -4.95 -17.59 -16.67
C LEU A 327 -5.88 -17.98 -17.83
N TRP A 328 -5.34 -18.40 -18.97
CA TRP A 328 -6.12 -18.78 -20.16
C TRP A 328 -6.93 -20.08 -19.98
N GLU A 329 -6.51 -20.95 -19.09
CA GLU A 329 -7.25 -22.18 -18.75
C GLU A 329 -8.33 -21.93 -17.67
N GLN A 330 -8.31 -20.77 -17.04
CA GLN A 330 -9.22 -20.34 -15.98
C GLN A 330 -10.04 -19.10 -16.37
N LEU A 331 -10.27 -18.88 -17.68
CA LEU A 331 -11.03 -17.72 -18.16
C LEU A 331 -12.39 -17.64 -17.48
N PRO A 332 -12.73 -16.52 -16.81
CA PRO A 332 -14.07 -16.28 -16.31
C PRO A 332 -15.03 -15.98 -17.49
N ARG A 333 -16.30 -15.78 -17.17
CA ARG A 333 -17.27 -15.31 -18.16
C ARG A 333 -16.88 -13.89 -18.61
N PRO A 334 -16.77 -13.61 -19.94
CA PRO A 334 -16.39 -12.28 -20.40
C PRO A 334 -17.52 -11.26 -20.23
N VAL A 335 -17.13 -10.00 -20.09
CA VAL A 335 -17.97 -8.83 -20.29
C VAL A 335 -17.77 -8.38 -21.72
N PHE A 336 -18.87 -8.10 -22.44
CA PHE A 336 -18.84 -7.66 -23.84
C PHE A 336 -19.10 -6.15 -23.92
N SER A 337 -18.36 -5.44 -24.77
CA SER A 337 -18.59 -4.03 -25.08
C SER A 337 -17.99 -3.68 -26.44
N GLU A 338 -18.57 -2.70 -27.13
CA GLU A 338 -18.02 -2.18 -28.39
C GLU A 338 -16.60 -1.62 -28.22
N GLN A 339 -16.34 -0.95 -27.10
CA GLN A 339 -15.03 -0.40 -26.73
C GLN A 339 -14.52 -1.07 -25.44
N PRO A 340 -13.20 -1.16 -25.24
CA PRO A 340 -12.67 -1.67 -23.99
C PRO A 340 -13.07 -0.77 -22.83
N GLN A 341 -13.34 -1.38 -21.66
CA GLN A 341 -13.68 -0.69 -20.42
C GLN A 341 -12.53 -0.75 -19.44
N CYS A 342 -12.32 0.32 -18.66
CA CYS A 342 -11.34 0.32 -17.58
C CYS A 342 -11.77 -0.63 -16.44
N PHE A 343 -10.83 -0.96 -15.57
CA PHE A 343 -11.08 -1.87 -14.43
C PHE A 343 -12.24 -1.41 -13.56
N GLU A 344 -12.29 -0.12 -13.24
CA GLU A 344 -13.29 0.47 -12.35
C GLU A 344 -14.70 0.37 -12.96
N ALA A 345 -14.84 0.57 -14.29
CA ALA A 345 -16.08 0.37 -15.01
C ALA A 345 -16.51 -1.11 -15.03
N LEU A 346 -15.55 -2.04 -15.06
CA LEU A 346 -15.77 -3.48 -14.96
C LEU A 346 -16.06 -3.96 -13.53
N GLY A 347 -15.99 -3.07 -12.53
CA GLY A 347 -16.21 -3.43 -11.13
C GLY A 347 -14.99 -4.07 -10.45
N GLN A 348 -13.80 -3.79 -10.93
CA GLN A 348 -12.52 -4.33 -10.44
C GLN A 348 -11.52 -3.21 -10.23
N ASN A 349 -10.62 -3.33 -9.23
CA ASN A 349 -9.52 -2.39 -8.99
C ASN A 349 -8.14 -3.04 -9.03
N GLN A 350 -8.07 -4.36 -8.94
CA GLN A 350 -6.83 -5.12 -8.72
C GLN A 350 -6.78 -6.38 -9.59
N GLY A 351 -5.62 -7.04 -9.61
CA GLY A 351 -5.42 -8.26 -10.39
C GLY A 351 -5.22 -7.98 -11.87
N PHE A 352 -5.89 -8.75 -12.73
CA PHE A 352 -5.70 -8.69 -14.18
C PHE A 352 -7.04 -8.55 -14.91
N VAL A 353 -7.00 -7.90 -16.06
CA VAL A 353 -8.06 -7.98 -17.08
C VAL A 353 -7.41 -8.40 -18.41
N LEU A 354 -7.92 -9.49 -18.99
CA LEU A 354 -7.58 -9.88 -20.36
C LEU A 354 -8.60 -9.29 -21.31
N TYR A 355 -8.14 -8.41 -22.19
CA TYR A 355 -8.90 -7.79 -23.26
C TYR A 355 -8.67 -8.56 -24.56
N ARG A 356 -9.72 -9.01 -25.23
CA ARG A 356 -9.65 -9.75 -26.48
C ARG A 356 -10.54 -9.11 -27.53
N THR A 357 -10.01 -8.97 -28.74
CA THR A 357 -10.77 -8.54 -29.94
C THR A 357 -10.18 -9.16 -31.19
N ARG A 358 -10.74 -8.82 -32.36
CA ARG A 358 -10.28 -9.24 -33.70
C ARG A 358 -9.74 -8.06 -34.48
N ILE A 359 -8.58 -8.28 -35.12
CA ILE A 359 -8.04 -7.38 -36.14
C ILE A 359 -8.56 -7.87 -37.49
N PRO A 360 -9.33 -7.06 -38.25
CA PRO A 360 -9.85 -7.49 -39.55
C PRO A 360 -8.76 -7.86 -40.56
N ALA A 361 -9.07 -8.74 -41.50
CA ALA A 361 -8.16 -9.10 -42.60
C ALA A 361 -7.70 -7.85 -43.36
N GLY A 362 -6.43 -7.81 -43.77
CA GLY A 362 -5.80 -6.71 -44.48
C GLY A 362 -5.43 -5.47 -43.65
N VAL A 363 -5.87 -5.40 -42.39
CA VAL A 363 -5.51 -4.30 -41.50
C VAL A 363 -4.07 -4.46 -41.00
N SER A 364 -3.29 -3.38 -41.07
CA SER A 364 -1.89 -3.34 -40.65
C SER A 364 -1.50 -1.98 -40.09
N GLY A 365 -0.37 -1.92 -39.41
CA GLY A 365 0.21 -0.71 -38.86
C GLY A 365 0.38 -0.76 -37.35
N LYS A 366 0.70 0.39 -36.75
CA LYS A 366 1.04 0.47 -35.33
C LYS A 366 -0.18 0.29 -34.45
N LEU A 367 -0.09 -0.64 -33.49
CA LEU A 367 -1.05 -0.77 -32.39
C LEU A 367 -0.92 0.43 -31.46
N SER A 368 -2.00 1.14 -31.23
CA SER A 368 -2.08 2.27 -30.32
C SER A 368 -3.26 2.12 -29.35
N ALA A 369 -3.00 2.34 -28.07
CA ALA A 369 -3.97 2.31 -26.99
C ALA A 369 -3.48 3.22 -25.86
N THR A 370 -4.40 3.97 -25.25
CA THR A 370 -4.15 4.56 -23.93
C THR A 370 -4.35 3.49 -22.87
N ARG A 371 -3.37 3.31 -22.01
CA ARG A 371 -3.41 2.26 -20.99
C ARG A 371 -2.74 2.70 -19.69
N HIS A 372 -3.29 2.27 -18.56
CA HIS A 372 -2.68 2.38 -17.24
C HIS A 372 -2.57 0.99 -16.61
N GLY A 373 -1.41 0.72 -16.01
CA GLY A 373 -1.00 -0.62 -15.55
C GLY A 373 0.05 -1.22 -16.49
N ASP A 374 0.39 -2.49 -16.29
CA ASP A 374 1.45 -3.16 -17.03
C ASP A 374 0.86 -4.16 -18.04
N PRO A 375 0.92 -3.89 -19.35
CA PRO A 375 0.32 -4.72 -20.37
C PRO A 375 1.29 -5.78 -20.90
N THR A 376 0.76 -6.95 -21.22
CA THR A 376 1.39 -7.95 -22.10
C THR A 376 0.48 -8.19 -23.30
N ILE A 377 1.03 -8.04 -24.51
CA ILE A 377 0.28 -8.10 -25.77
C ILE A 377 0.53 -9.45 -26.44
N TYR A 378 -0.53 -10.05 -26.94
CA TYR A 378 -0.48 -11.31 -27.68
C TYR A 378 -1.20 -11.16 -29.04
N VAL A 379 -0.56 -11.66 -30.08
CA VAL A 379 -1.15 -11.76 -31.44
C VAL A 379 -1.21 -13.23 -31.81
N GLU A 380 -2.40 -13.76 -32.10
CA GLU A 380 -2.64 -15.20 -32.28
C GLU A 380 -2.06 -16.08 -31.16
N GLY A 381 -2.15 -15.57 -29.93
CA GLY A 381 -1.67 -16.26 -28.74
C GLY A 381 -0.15 -16.18 -28.50
N VAL A 382 0.59 -15.54 -29.37
CA VAL A 382 2.04 -15.36 -29.25
C VAL A 382 2.32 -14.00 -28.63
N PRO A 383 3.08 -13.93 -27.50
CA PRO A 383 3.44 -12.66 -26.89
C PRO A 383 4.34 -11.85 -27.82
N THR A 384 4.14 -10.54 -27.88
CA THR A 384 4.93 -9.63 -28.71
C THR A 384 5.22 -8.31 -27.99
N GLN A 385 6.40 -7.79 -28.22
CA GLN A 385 6.77 -6.41 -27.88
C GLN A 385 6.71 -5.49 -29.11
N ASP A 386 6.61 -6.07 -30.30
CA ASP A 386 6.45 -5.32 -31.54
C ASP A 386 5.00 -4.83 -31.64
N LEU A 387 4.86 -3.52 -31.73
CA LEU A 387 3.57 -2.86 -31.89
C LEU A 387 3.18 -2.68 -33.37
N ASP A 388 4.06 -2.95 -34.32
CA ASP A 388 3.75 -2.91 -35.76
C ASP A 388 3.13 -4.25 -36.19
N ILE A 389 1.82 -4.24 -36.39
CA ILE A 389 1.04 -5.42 -36.74
C ILE A 389 1.05 -5.55 -38.26
N PRO A 390 1.58 -6.66 -38.82
CA PRO A 390 1.57 -6.89 -40.26
C PRO A 390 0.17 -7.23 -40.79
N ALA A 391 -0.13 -6.87 -42.03
CA ALA A 391 -1.34 -7.32 -42.70
C ALA A 391 -1.39 -8.85 -42.82
N ARG A 392 -2.57 -9.43 -42.63
CA ARG A 392 -2.81 -10.88 -42.75
C ARG A 392 -4.06 -11.12 -43.61
N ASP A 393 -4.07 -12.23 -44.32
CA ASP A 393 -5.19 -12.60 -45.19
C ASP A 393 -6.47 -12.98 -44.44
N LYS A 394 -6.34 -13.25 -43.13
CA LYS A 394 -7.44 -13.63 -42.26
C LYS A 394 -7.52 -12.72 -41.06
N GLU A 395 -8.70 -12.66 -40.48
CA GLU A 395 -8.93 -12.05 -39.18
C GLU A 395 -7.97 -12.62 -38.12
N THR A 396 -7.42 -11.75 -37.27
CA THR A 396 -6.34 -12.07 -36.32
C THR A 396 -6.80 -11.77 -34.90
N THR A 397 -6.60 -12.69 -33.97
CA THR A 397 -6.90 -12.46 -32.55
C THR A 397 -5.84 -11.57 -31.93
N LEU A 398 -6.29 -10.46 -31.34
CA LEU A 398 -5.49 -9.61 -30.47
C LEU A 398 -5.94 -9.82 -29.02
N GLU A 399 -4.98 -10.07 -28.12
CA GLU A 399 -5.23 -10.11 -26.68
C GLU A 399 -4.24 -9.19 -25.97
N ILE A 400 -4.74 -8.44 -24.99
CA ILE A 400 -3.94 -7.55 -24.14
C ILE A 400 -4.26 -7.90 -22.70
N LEU A 401 -3.31 -8.53 -21.99
CA LEU A 401 -3.41 -8.80 -20.57
C LEU A 401 -2.85 -7.58 -19.82
N VAL A 402 -3.68 -6.92 -19.02
CA VAL A 402 -3.25 -5.77 -18.21
C VAL A 402 -3.27 -6.15 -16.73
N GLN A 403 -2.16 -5.89 -16.03
CA GLN A 403 -2.04 -5.97 -14.60
C GLN A 403 -2.26 -4.59 -13.98
N ALA A 404 -3.09 -4.48 -12.93
CA ALA A 404 -3.48 -3.21 -12.32
C ALA A 404 -2.32 -2.47 -11.64
N MET A 405 -1.41 -3.10 -10.93
CA MET A 405 -0.22 -2.52 -10.28
C MET A 405 -0.46 -1.33 -9.32
N GLY A 406 -1.68 -1.14 -8.78
CA GLY A 406 -2.02 -0.06 -7.85
C GLY A 406 -2.25 1.31 -8.49
N HIS A 407 -3.13 2.12 -7.90
CA HIS A 407 -3.42 3.49 -8.34
C HIS A 407 -2.40 4.48 -7.80
N ILE A 408 -2.27 5.61 -8.49
CA ILE A 408 -1.50 6.75 -8.03
C ILE A 408 -2.04 7.18 -6.66
N ASN A 409 -1.13 7.34 -5.69
CA ASN A 409 -1.47 7.66 -4.30
C ASN A 409 -1.21 9.12 -3.91
N PHE A 410 -0.66 9.94 -4.80
CA PHE A 410 -0.30 11.33 -4.52
C PHE A 410 -0.60 12.26 -5.69
N LEU A 411 -0.88 13.54 -5.43
CA LEU A 411 -1.22 14.61 -6.36
C LEU A 411 -2.58 14.44 -7.07
N ILE A 412 -2.87 15.38 -7.98
CA ILE A 412 -4.17 15.49 -8.67
C ILE A 412 -4.38 14.40 -9.72
N GLU A 413 -3.31 13.82 -10.22
CA GLU A 413 -3.31 12.76 -11.23
C GLU A 413 -4.12 11.54 -10.79
N MET A 414 -4.25 11.32 -9.48
CA MET A 414 -5.07 10.26 -8.92
C MET A 414 -6.55 10.33 -9.36
N GLU A 415 -7.09 11.51 -9.67
CA GLU A 415 -8.48 11.67 -10.15
C GLU A 415 -8.73 11.03 -11.52
N GLY A 416 -7.69 10.93 -12.33
CA GLY A 416 -7.72 10.36 -13.68
C GLY A 416 -7.19 8.93 -13.80
N ASP A 417 -6.59 8.39 -12.74
CA ASP A 417 -5.83 7.14 -12.81
C ASP A 417 -6.74 5.88 -12.76
N ARG A 418 -7.47 5.65 -13.84
CA ARG A 418 -8.22 4.40 -14.05
C ARG A 418 -7.33 3.37 -14.68
N LYS A 419 -7.43 2.11 -14.25
CA LYS A 419 -6.60 0.99 -14.71
C LYS A 419 -7.18 0.32 -15.95
N GLY A 420 -6.31 -0.29 -16.76
CA GLY A 420 -6.68 -1.03 -17.95
C GLY A 420 -6.54 -0.26 -19.24
N LEU A 421 -7.34 -0.60 -20.24
CA LEU A 421 -7.41 0.11 -21.52
C LEU A 421 -8.42 1.26 -21.42
N LEU A 422 -8.00 2.43 -21.88
CA LEU A 422 -8.78 3.66 -21.83
C LEU A 422 -9.10 4.15 -23.25
N GLY A 423 -10.40 4.27 -23.55
CA GLY A 423 -10.86 4.75 -24.85
C GLY A 423 -10.57 3.79 -26.01
N THR A 424 -10.30 4.32 -27.19
CA THR A 424 -10.18 3.52 -28.41
C THR A 424 -8.81 2.86 -28.57
N VAL A 425 -8.82 1.60 -29.00
CA VAL A 425 -7.63 0.87 -29.47
C VAL A 425 -7.64 0.83 -30.99
N LYS A 426 -6.48 1.09 -31.61
CA LYS A 426 -6.35 1.15 -33.07
C LYS A 426 -5.14 0.34 -33.57
N VAL A 427 -5.27 -0.23 -34.76
CA VAL A 427 -4.16 -0.74 -35.55
C VAL A 427 -4.09 0.10 -36.82
N GLY A 428 -2.99 0.81 -37.02
CA GLY A 428 -2.90 1.84 -38.04
C GLY A 428 -3.97 2.90 -37.84
N GLY A 429 -4.85 3.12 -38.80
CA GLY A 429 -6.00 4.03 -38.68
C GLY A 429 -7.31 3.35 -38.25
N THR A 430 -7.35 2.02 -38.18
CA THR A 430 -8.57 1.24 -37.93
C THR A 430 -8.85 1.10 -36.43
N VAL A 431 -10.02 1.54 -36.00
CA VAL A 431 -10.50 1.33 -34.63
C VAL A 431 -10.95 -0.12 -34.46
N LEU A 432 -10.46 -0.79 -33.42
CA LEU A 432 -10.88 -2.14 -33.05
C LEU A 432 -12.11 -2.10 -32.17
N MET A 433 -13.09 -2.95 -32.45
CA MET A 433 -14.41 -3.00 -31.84
C MET A 433 -14.66 -4.41 -31.27
N ASP A 434 -15.80 -4.59 -30.60
CA ASP A 434 -16.32 -5.88 -30.13
C ASP A 434 -15.37 -6.61 -29.19
N TRP A 435 -15.17 -6.00 -28.03
CA TRP A 435 -14.23 -6.48 -27.02
C TRP A 435 -14.87 -7.49 -26.06
N GLU A 436 -14.12 -8.55 -25.80
CA GLU A 436 -14.34 -9.47 -24.67
C GLU A 436 -13.35 -9.12 -23.55
N MET A 437 -13.85 -8.87 -22.35
CA MET A 437 -13.04 -8.55 -21.19
C MET A 437 -13.21 -9.61 -20.10
N PHE A 438 -12.11 -10.30 -19.75
CA PHE A 438 -12.08 -11.36 -18.75
C PHE A 438 -11.44 -10.83 -17.48
N CYS A 439 -12.23 -10.72 -16.42
CA CYS A 439 -11.84 -10.09 -15.16
C CYS A 439 -11.28 -11.11 -14.16
N PHE A 440 -10.04 -10.92 -13.70
CA PHE A 440 -9.36 -11.75 -12.71
C PHE A 440 -9.03 -10.91 -11.46
N PRO A 441 -9.95 -10.72 -10.52
CA PRO A 441 -9.67 -9.95 -9.30
C PRO A 441 -8.73 -10.66 -8.33
N LEU A 442 -8.48 -11.97 -8.53
CA LEU A 442 -7.53 -12.79 -7.76
C LEU A 442 -7.77 -12.78 -6.24
N LYS A 443 -9.03 -12.71 -5.83
CA LYS A 443 -9.42 -12.81 -4.41
C LYS A 443 -9.10 -14.20 -3.86
N SER A 444 -9.06 -14.35 -2.54
CA SER A 444 -8.69 -15.61 -1.86
C SER A 444 -9.57 -16.79 -2.24
N ASP A 445 -10.86 -16.57 -2.50
CA ASP A 445 -11.81 -17.58 -2.98
C ASP A 445 -11.45 -18.10 -4.38
N TRP A 446 -10.99 -17.20 -5.28
CA TRP A 446 -10.51 -17.59 -6.60
C TRP A 446 -9.31 -18.54 -6.49
N VAL A 447 -8.30 -18.19 -5.67
CA VAL A 447 -7.08 -18.99 -5.48
C VAL A 447 -7.40 -20.37 -4.91
N THR A 448 -8.34 -20.47 -3.98
CA THR A 448 -8.76 -21.73 -3.37
C THR A 448 -9.62 -22.60 -4.29
N SER A 449 -10.29 -21.99 -5.28
CA SER A 449 -11.14 -22.67 -6.27
C SER A 449 -10.40 -23.16 -7.52
N LEU A 450 -9.10 -22.85 -7.66
CA LEU A 450 -8.29 -23.22 -8.82
C LEU A 450 -8.34 -24.72 -9.12
N ARG A 451 -8.64 -25.06 -10.38
CA ARG A 451 -8.63 -26.45 -10.87
C ARG A 451 -7.32 -26.73 -11.62
N LYS A 452 -6.83 -27.98 -11.49
CA LYS A 452 -5.69 -28.44 -12.28
C LYS A 452 -6.12 -28.65 -13.72
N THR A 453 -5.37 -28.08 -14.66
CA THR A 453 -5.66 -28.11 -16.10
C THR A 453 -4.40 -28.38 -16.91
N SER A 454 -4.56 -28.87 -18.14
CA SER A 454 -3.45 -28.97 -19.08
C SER A 454 -3.09 -27.59 -19.64
N PRO A 455 -1.80 -27.32 -19.94
CA PRO A 455 -1.36 -26.07 -20.53
C PRO A 455 -2.05 -25.73 -21.84
N ALA A 456 -2.48 -24.47 -22.01
CA ALA A 456 -2.90 -23.97 -23.30
C ALA A 456 -1.66 -23.78 -24.20
N PRO A 457 -1.65 -24.34 -25.44
CA PRO A 457 -0.50 -24.22 -26.34
C PRO A 457 -0.15 -22.75 -26.65
N GLY A 458 1.15 -22.44 -26.68
CA GLY A 458 1.66 -21.13 -27.08
C GLY A 458 1.49 -20.00 -26.06
N ARG A 459 0.86 -20.25 -24.89
CA ARG A 459 0.64 -19.23 -23.87
C ARG A 459 1.80 -19.15 -22.90
N MET A 460 2.22 -17.93 -22.57
CA MET A 460 3.16 -17.67 -21.47
C MET A 460 2.43 -17.61 -20.12
N GLY A 461 3.22 -17.78 -19.07
CA GLY A 461 2.75 -17.73 -17.71
C GLY A 461 2.18 -19.05 -17.21
N GLY A 462 2.07 -19.13 -15.90
CA GLY A 462 1.54 -20.30 -15.21
C GLY A 462 1.10 -19.99 -13.78
N ILE A 463 0.23 -20.84 -13.28
CA ILE A 463 -0.13 -20.92 -11.88
C ILE A 463 0.51 -22.17 -11.33
N PHE A 464 1.41 -22.00 -10.38
CA PHE A 464 2.20 -23.06 -9.78
C PHE A 464 1.75 -23.28 -8.35
N LYS A 465 1.55 -24.53 -7.95
CA LYS A 465 1.07 -24.89 -6.62
C LYS A 465 1.99 -25.93 -6.00
N GLY A 466 2.23 -25.80 -4.70
CA GLY A 466 3.00 -26.73 -3.90
C GLY A 466 2.51 -26.81 -2.47
N GLU A 467 2.97 -27.86 -1.78
CA GLU A 467 2.73 -28.05 -0.35
C GLU A 467 4.07 -28.25 0.37
N PHE A 468 4.13 -27.76 1.61
CA PHE A 468 5.27 -27.99 2.50
C PHE A 468 4.80 -28.19 3.93
N LYS A 469 5.58 -28.92 4.72
CA LYS A 469 5.24 -29.22 6.11
C LYS A 469 6.16 -28.48 7.06
N LEU A 470 5.58 -27.96 8.14
CA LEU A 470 6.29 -27.29 9.22
C LEU A 470 5.98 -27.97 10.56
N ASP A 471 7.03 -28.18 11.38
CA ASP A 471 6.90 -28.65 12.76
C ASP A 471 6.68 -27.49 13.75
N THR A 472 7.23 -26.33 13.43
CA THR A 472 7.11 -25.08 14.18
C THR A 472 6.75 -23.94 13.24
N MET A 473 6.22 -22.85 13.80
CA MET A 473 5.86 -21.64 13.06
C MET A 473 6.77 -20.49 13.50
N ALA A 474 7.38 -19.82 12.54
CA ALA A 474 8.12 -18.57 12.72
C ALA A 474 8.02 -17.75 11.44
N ASP A 475 8.45 -16.50 11.49
CA ASP A 475 8.48 -15.65 10.30
C ASP A 475 9.50 -16.19 9.28
N THR A 476 9.23 -15.95 8.01
CA THR A 476 10.16 -16.30 6.93
C THR A 476 10.01 -15.32 5.77
N TYR A 477 10.99 -15.31 4.87
CA TYR A 477 10.93 -14.58 3.61
C TYR A 477 10.99 -15.59 2.45
N LEU A 478 9.93 -15.64 1.64
CA LEU A 478 9.84 -16.58 0.52
C LEU A 478 10.57 -16.01 -0.69
N ASP A 479 11.60 -16.72 -1.14
CA ASP A 479 12.50 -16.31 -2.22
C ASP A 479 11.92 -16.64 -3.60
N LEU A 480 11.64 -15.58 -4.37
CA LEU A 480 11.10 -15.61 -5.72
C LEU A 480 12.11 -15.13 -6.78
N SER A 481 13.41 -15.13 -6.47
CA SER A 481 14.47 -14.67 -7.37
C SER A 481 14.48 -15.38 -8.74
N ASN A 482 13.99 -16.61 -8.79
CA ASN A 482 13.90 -17.44 -10.01
C ASN A 482 12.58 -17.26 -10.76
N TYR A 483 11.62 -16.56 -10.19
CA TYR A 483 10.38 -16.14 -10.85
C TYR A 483 10.58 -14.81 -11.57
N LYS A 484 9.61 -14.39 -12.37
CA LYS A 484 9.71 -13.15 -13.16
C LYS A 484 8.80 -12.06 -12.63
N LYS A 485 7.50 -12.23 -12.81
CA LYS A 485 6.50 -11.25 -12.41
C LYS A 485 5.16 -11.90 -12.11
N GLY A 486 4.57 -11.55 -10.99
CA GLY A 486 3.27 -12.12 -10.63
C GLY A 486 2.88 -11.89 -9.18
N VAL A 487 2.23 -12.88 -8.59
CA VAL A 487 1.63 -12.81 -7.25
C VAL A 487 1.88 -14.10 -6.47
N LEU A 488 2.06 -13.98 -5.17
CA LEU A 488 2.29 -15.10 -4.25
C LEU A 488 1.18 -15.20 -3.20
N TRP A 489 0.68 -16.42 -2.98
CA TRP A 489 -0.24 -16.74 -1.87
C TRP A 489 0.32 -17.87 -1.01
N VAL A 490 0.07 -17.76 0.29
CA VAL A 490 0.32 -18.84 1.27
C VAL A 490 -0.96 -19.07 2.06
N ASN A 491 -1.42 -20.32 2.10
CA ASN A 491 -2.68 -20.70 2.78
C ASN A 491 -3.89 -19.86 2.33
N GLY A 492 -3.91 -19.40 1.07
CA GLY A 492 -4.94 -18.53 0.51
C GLY A 492 -4.78 -17.04 0.81
N ARG A 493 -3.82 -16.64 1.66
CA ARG A 493 -3.50 -15.24 1.94
C ARG A 493 -2.55 -14.68 0.89
N ASN A 494 -2.87 -13.54 0.30
CA ASN A 494 -2.07 -12.85 -0.69
C ASN A 494 -0.91 -12.10 0.00
N LEU A 495 0.34 -12.50 -0.30
CA LEU A 495 1.53 -11.83 0.23
C LEU A 495 1.93 -10.60 -0.59
N GLY A 496 1.43 -10.47 -1.82
CA GLY A 496 1.72 -9.33 -2.68
C GLY A 496 2.32 -9.70 -4.03
N TYR A 497 2.73 -8.66 -4.75
CA TYR A 497 3.39 -8.77 -6.05
C TYR A 497 4.86 -9.18 -5.90
N HIS A 498 5.37 -9.94 -6.86
CA HIS A 498 6.80 -10.10 -7.13
C HIS A 498 7.13 -9.60 -8.54
N TRP A 499 8.30 -9.01 -8.70
CA TRP A 499 8.82 -8.55 -9.98
C TRP A 499 10.34 -8.62 -10.01
N SER A 500 10.86 -9.84 -10.03
CA SER A 500 12.30 -10.07 -9.90
C SER A 500 13.13 -9.51 -11.06
N ALA A 501 12.51 -9.35 -12.24
CA ALA A 501 13.18 -8.71 -13.38
C ALA A 501 13.53 -7.23 -13.13
N ARG A 502 12.76 -6.54 -12.28
CA ARG A 502 13.04 -5.15 -11.86
C ARG A 502 13.75 -5.04 -10.52
N GLY A 503 13.44 -5.93 -9.57
CA GLY A 503 13.94 -5.80 -8.19
C GLY A 503 13.49 -4.49 -7.51
N PRO A 504 14.06 -4.13 -6.35
CA PRO A 504 15.07 -4.87 -5.58
C PRO A 504 14.49 -5.98 -4.70
N GLN A 505 13.16 -6.05 -4.54
CA GLN A 505 12.50 -7.02 -3.67
C GLN A 505 12.39 -8.38 -4.38
N TYR A 506 13.20 -9.33 -3.95
CA TYR A 506 13.20 -10.71 -4.46
C TYR A 506 12.54 -11.69 -3.50
N ARG A 507 12.31 -11.28 -2.25
CA ARG A 507 11.74 -12.08 -1.19
C ARG A 507 10.52 -11.39 -0.61
N LEU A 508 9.44 -12.13 -0.44
CA LEU A 508 8.23 -11.62 0.20
C LEU A 508 8.14 -12.12 1.64
N TYR A 509 7.86 -11.19 2.55
CA TYR A 509 7.66 -11.49 3.96
C TYR A 509 6.42 -12.36 4.16
N CYS A 510 6.59 -13.46 4.88
CA CYS A 510 5.54 -14.38 5.28
C CYS A 510 5.51 -14.49 6.81
N PRO A 511 4.51 -13.87 7.47
CA PRO A 511 4.39 -13.90 8.92
C PRO A 511 4.13 -15.30 9.46
N GLY A 512 4.76 -15.66 10.58
CA GLY A 512 4.55 -16.92 11.27
C GLY A 512 3.09 -17.23 11.61
N PRO A 513 2.26 -16.27 12.07
CA PRO A 513 0.82 -16.49 12.30
C PRO A 513 0.02 -16.90 11.06
N TRP A 514 0.50 -16.63 9.87
CA TRP A 514 -0.16 -17.05 8.61
C TRP A 514 0.23 -18.46 8.17
N LEU A 515 1.23 -19.05 8.82
CA LEU A 515 1.66 -20.43 8.65
C LEU A 515 0.94 -21.36 9.63
N LYS A 516 0.97 -22.66 9.33
CA LYS A 516 0.34 -23.69 10.13
C LYS A 516 1.36 -24.76 10.50
N LYS A 517 1.27 -25.28 11.73
CA LYS A 517 1.92 -26.54 12.04
C LYS A 517 1.28 -27.65 11.18
N GLY A 518 2.10 -28.45 10.50
CA GLY A 518 1.65 -29.41 9.49
C GLY A 518 1.71 -28.85 8.07
N VAL A 519 0.73 -29.17 7.25
CA VAL A 519 0.71 -28.86 5.81
C VAL A 519 0.32 -27.42 5.55
N ASN A 520 1.16 -26.71 4.78
CA ASN A 520 0.92 -25.39 4.24
C ASN A 520 0.86 -25.45 2.71
N THR A 521 0.04 -24.62 2.10
CA THR A 521 -0.10 -24.53 0.64
C THR A 521 0.51 -23.23 0.15
N ILE A 522 1.29 -23.30 -0.92
CA ILE A 522 1.84 -22.15 -1.63
C ILE A 522 1.31 -22.13 -3.07
N VAL A 523 0.94 -20.94 -3.56
CA VAL A 523 0.52 -20.72 -4.95
C VAL A 523 1.28 -19.53 -5.49
N VAL A 524 1.93 -19.69 -6.63
CA VAL A 524 2.60 -18.63 -7.38
C VAL A 524 1.93 -18.47 -8.74
N LEU A 525 1.39 -17.31 -9.03
CA LEU A 525 1.08 -16.88 -10.39
C LEU A 525 2.31 -16.19 -10.94
N ASP A 526 2.79 -16.61 -12.10
CA ASP A 526 3.82 -15.88 -12.86
C ASP A 526 3.34 -15.65 -14.28
N THR A 527 3.44 -14.43 -14.79
CA THR A 527 2.91 -14.04 -16.10
C THR A 527 3.82 -14.42 -17.26
N GLU A 528 5.07 -14.81 -17.00
CA GLU A 528 6.07 -15.07 -18.01
C GLU A 528 6.57 -16.53 -18.01
N LEU A 529 6.69 -17.18 -16.85
CA LEU A 529 7.20 -18.53 -16.73
C LEU A 529 6.13 -19.58 -17.05
N THR A 530 6.50 -20.59 -17.84
CA THR A 530 5.66 -21.75 -18.16
C THR A 530 5.95 -22.96 -17.26
N GLU A 531 7.15 -22.99 -16.66
CA GLU A 531 7.61 -24.08 -15.80
C GLU A 531 7.84 -23.59 -14.35
N PRO A 532 7.48 -24.40 -13.36
CA PRO A 532 7.64 -24.04 -11.96
C PRO A 532 9.12 -23.94 -11.56
N GLN A 533 9.41 -23.01 -10.67
CA GLN A 533 10.70 -22.92 -10.00
C GLN A 533 10.54 -23.27 -8.52
N PRO A 534 11.59 -23.79 -7.85
CA PRO A 534 11.52 -24.01 -6.41
C PRO A 534 11.49 -22.66 -5.66
N VAL A 535 10.77 -22.65 -4.54
CA VAL A 535 10.73 -21.53 -3.59
C VAL A 535 11.42 -21.98 -2.29
N THR A 536 12.25 -21.12 -1.70
CA THR A 536 12.85 -21.34 -0.39
C THR A 536 12.38 -20.29 0.61
N GLY A 537 12.34 -20.62 1.89
CA GLY A 537 12.20 -19.64 2.97
C GLY A 537 13.56 -19.23 3.52
N SER A 538 13.73 -17.94 3.81
CA SER A 538 14.94 -17.35 4.37
C SER A 538 14.62 -16.56 5.65
N ASP A 539 15.59 -16.48 6.53
CA ASP A 539 15.53 -15.66 7.76
C ASP A 539 15.74 -14.15 7.53
N SER A 540 16.01 -13.74 6.28
CA SER A 540 16.37 -12.38 5.89
C SER A 540 15.68 -11.93 4.60
N ALA A 541 15.29 -10.65 4.54
CA ALA A 541 14.73 -10.00 3.35
C ALA A 541 15.74 -9.88 2.20
N VAL A 542 17.05 -9.86 2.47
CA VAL A 542 18.10 -9.54 1.51
C VAL A 542 18.78 -10.79 0.96
N THR A 543 18.92 -10.89 -0.36
CA THR A 543 19.73 -11.91 -1.04
C THR A 543 21.21 -11.48 -1.05
N THR A 544 22.05 -12.16 -0.29
CA THR A 544 23.50 -11.86 -0.17
C THR A 544 24.28 -11.94 -1.50
N ALA A 545 23.80 -12.70 -2.48
CA ALA A 545 24.49 -12.92 -3.76
C ALA A 545 24.42 -11.75 -4.77
N ARG A 546 23.47 -10.80 -4.62
CA ARG A 546 23.30 -9.66 -5.53
C ARG A 546 23.81 -8.32 -5.00
N THR A 547 24.15 -8.22 -3.73
CA THR A 547 24.73 -7.02 -3.11
C THR A 547 26.11 -6.68 -3.73
N LEU A 548 26.82 -7.65 -4.30
CA LEU A 548 28.13 -7.46 -4.92
C LEU A 548 28.08 -6.96 -6.38
N ALA A 549 26.96 -7.04 -7.06
CA ALA A 549 26.84 -6.60 -8.46
C ALA A 549 26.51 -5.10 -8.59
N CYS A 550 25.85 -4.49 -7.60
CA CYS A 550 25.51 -3.06 -7.62
C CYS A 550 26.67 -2.14 -7.20
N SER A 551 27.72 -2.67 -6.56
CA SER A 551 28.88 -1.85 -6.13
C SER A 551 29.98 -1.71 -7.21
N ARG A 552 29.80 -2.28 -8.41
CA ARG A 552 30.80 -2.24 -9.52
C ARG A 552 30.37 -1.43 -10.73
N SER A 553 29.24 -0.75 -10.70
CA SER A 553 28.80 0.17 -11.75
C SER A 553 28.47 1.54 -11.14
N GLY A 554 29.48 2.19 -10.56
CA GLY A 554 29.48 3.59 -10.18
C GLY A 554 30.46 4.34 -11.08
#